data_ce91b1ef30706252ca7cc865b090a59b
#
_entry.id   ce91b1ef30706252ca7cc865b090a59b
#
_cell.length_a   1.000
_cell.length_b   1.000
_cell.length_c   1.000
_cell.angle_alpha   90.00
_cell.angle_beta   90.00
_cell.angle_gamma   90.00
#
_symmetry.space_group_name_H-M   'P 1'
#
loop_
_entity.id
_entity.type
_entity.pdbx_description
1 polymer ?
#
loop_
_entity_poly.entity_id
_entity_poly.type
_entity_poly.pdbx_seq_one_letter_code
_entity_poly.pdbx_strand_id
1 'polypeptide(L)'
;MEDMDKVNEMLQPIIDNLQINQNEAGTGYSASGTRNVCACIGNRVCPFGNYNTAAFAKRIEKAIFPNDLHFKIALTGCANDCIKARMHDFGIIGMTEPQYDPDRCVSCGACVKGCDKLSVDALKMDNYRIVRNEEKCVRLWSM
;
A
#
# COMPACT_ATOMS: atom_id res chain seq x y z
N MET A 1 4.93 -9.07 32.96
CA MET A 1 3.83 -10.02 32.74
C MET A 1 2.57 -9.60 33.48
N GLU A 2 2.65 -9.15 34.72
CA GLU A 2 1.48 -8.67 35.48
C GLU A 2 0.69 -7.51 34.86
N ASP A 3 1.33 -6.65 34.09
CA ASP A 3 0.66 -5.53 33.43
C ASP A 3 -0.20 -5.97 32.24
N MET A 4 0.15 -7.07 31.56
CA MET A 4 -0.64 -7.58 30.44
C MET A 4 -1.94 -8.24 30.89
N ASP A 5 -1.94 -8.87 32.05
CA ASP A 5 -3.15 -9.49 32.63
C ASP A 5 -4.18 -8.42 33.00
N LYS A 6 -3.72 -7.30 33.57
CA LYS A 6 -4.58 -6.14 33.87
C LYS A 6 -5.17 -5.51 32.61
N VAL A 7 -4.36 -5.38 31.52
CA VAL A 7 -4.84 -4.87 30.24
C VAL A 7 -5.90 -5.79 29.64
N ASN A 8 -5.68 -7.10 29.69
CA ASN A 8 -6.65 -8.07 29.21
C ASN A 8 -7.96 -8.03 30.00
N GLU A 9 -7.88 -7.93 31.33
CA GLU A 9 -9.06 -7.80 32.21
C GLU A 9 -9.87 -6.54 31.92
N MET A 10 -9.20 -5.41 31.60
CA MET A 10 -9.85 -4.16 31.22
C MET A 10 -10.50 -4.22 29.85
N LEU A 11 -9.90 -4.97 28.90
CA LEU A 11 -10.39 -5.08 27.53
C LEU A 11 -11.48 -6.16 27.35
N GLN A 12 -11.54 -7.16 28.26
CA GLN A 12 -12.48 -8.28 28.14
C GLN A 12 -13.94 -7.82 27.98
N PRO A 13 -14.45 -6.85 28.75
CA PRO A 13 -15.84 -6.39 28.58
C PRO A 13 -16.11 -5.76 27.21
N ILE A 14 -15.10 -5.13 26.61
CA ILE A 14 -15.21 -4.54 25.27
C ILE A 14 -15.25 -5.63 24.20
N ILE A 15 -14.40 -6.63 24.34
CA ILE A 15 -14.33 -7.79 23.44
C ILE A 15 -15.64 -8.56 23.45
N ASP A 16 -16.19 -8.81 24.65
CA ASP A 16 -17.46 -9.53 24.84
C ASP A 16 -18.64 -8.74 24.22
N ASN A 17 -18.70 -7.44 24.44
CA ASN A 17 -19.73 -6.57 23.86
C ASN A 17 -19.68 -6.49 22.33
N LEU A 18 -18.48 -6.51 21.75
CA LEU A 18 -18.27 -6.47 20.31
C LEU A 18 -18.39 -7.84 19.64
N GLN A 19 -18.59 -8.91 20.41
CA GLN A 19 -18.61 -10.30 19.94
C GLN A 19 -17.42 -10.67 19.07
N ILE A 20 -16.25 -10.13 19.42
CA ILE A 20 -15.01 -10.39 18.69
C ILE A 20 -14.57 -11.83 18.96
N ASN A 21 -14.55 -12.65 17.92
CA ASN A 21 -14.06 -14.01 18.02
C ASN A 21 -12.53 -14.02 18.12
N GLN A 22 -12.00 -14.21 19.31
CA GLN A 22 -10.57 -14.24 19.57
C GLN A 22 -9.84 -15.42 18.90
N ASN A 23 -10.57 -16.43 18.49
CA ASN A 23 -10.02 -17.62 17.83
C ASN A 23 -9.91 -17.48 16.31
N GLU A 24 -10.43 -16.40 15.74
CA GLU A 24 -10.26 -16.13 14.31
C GLU A 24 -8.89 -15.51 14.04
N ALA A 25 -8.21 -16.05 13.06
CA ALA A 25 -6.92 -15.54 12.61
C ALA A 25 -7.04 -14.07 12.20
N GLY A 26 -6.12 -13.24 12.70
CA GLY A 26 -6.10 -11.82 12.35
C GLY A 26 -6.70 -10.88 13.38
N THR A 27 -7.13 -11.34 14.52
CA THR A 27 -7.66 -10.49 15.61
C THR A 27 -6.59 -9.67 16.35
N GLY A 28 -5.33 -9.81 15.99
CA GLY A 28 -4.24 -8.94 16.47
C GLY A 28 -3.83 -9.14 17.92
N TYR A 29 -4.42 -10.07 18.62
CA TYR A 29 -4.20 -10.25 20.08
C TYR A 29 -2.90 -10.96 20.46
N SER A 30 -2.29 -11.72 19.56
CA SER A 30 -0.98 -12.27 19.82
C SER A 30 0.07 -11.52 19.00
N ALA A 31 0.97 -10.87 19.68
CA ALA A 31 2.14 -10.23 19.08
C ALA A 31 3.15 -11.24 18.49
N SER A 32 2.87 -12.52 18.58
CA SER A 32 3.67 -13.60 18.04
C SER A 32 3.15 -14.07 16.70
N GLY A 33 4.00 -14.08 15.70
CA GLY A 33 3.74 -14.63 14.39
C GLY A 33 3.54 -13.57 13.28
N THR A 34 3.54 -14.03 12.06
CA THR A 34 3.40 -13.27 10.80
C THR A 34 1.99 -12.70 10.56
N ARG A 35 1.24 -12.48 11.61
CA ARG A 35 -0.14 -11.96 11.53
C ARG A 35 -0.22 -10.47 11.25
N ASN A 36 0.90 -9.76 11.29
CA ASN A 36 0.96 -8.34 11.06
C ASN A 36 1.11 -8.02 9.57
N VAL A 37 0.09 -8.35 8.79
CA VAL A 37 -0.01 -7.89 7.41
C VAL A 37 -0.82 -6.60 7.42
N CYS A 38 -0.19 -5.48 7.16
CA CYS A 38 -0.88 -4.21 7.00
C CYS A 38 -0.98 -3.83 5.51
N ALA A 39 -2.13 -3.26 5.16
CA ALA A 39 -2.38 -2.82 3.81
C ALA A 39 -3.01 -1.43 3.81
N CYS A 40 -2.61 -0.59 2.88
CA CYS A 40 -3.30 0.67 2.64
C CYS A 40 -4.67 0.41 2.00
N ILE A 41 -5.51 1.44 1.88
CA ILE A 41 -6.87 1.34 1.33
C ILE A 41 -6.91 0.82 -0.13
N GLY A 42 -5.81 0.95 -0.88
CA GLY A 42 -5.68 0.47 -2.25
C GLY A 42 -6.63 1.12 -3.25
N ASN A 43 -6.73 0.53 -4.44
CA ASN A 43 -7.53 1.08 -5.55
C ASN A 43 -9.06 0.98 -5.37
N ARG A 44 -9.54 0.44 -4.26
CA ARG A 44 -10.97 0.41 -3.96
C ARG A 44 -11.55 1.81 -3.71
N VAL A 45 -10.74 2.70 -3.13
CA VAL A 45 -11.15 4.07 -2.75
C VAL A 45 -10.09 5.09 -3.19
N CYS A 46 -8.81 4.76 -3.12
CA CYS A 46 -7.72 5.67 -3.44
C CYS A 46 -7.52 5.76 -4.96
N PRO A 47 -7.61 6.96 -5.56
CA PRO A 47 -7.40 7.13 -7.00
C PRO A 47 -5.96 6.85 -7.45
N PHE A 48 -5.00 6.85 -6.52
CA PHE A 48 -3.58 6.56 -6.82
C PHE A 48 -3.22 5.08 -6.65
N GLY A 49 -4.15 4.26 -6.15
CA GLY A 49 -3.90 2.85 -5.92
C GLY A 49 -3.83 2.06 -7.23
N ASN A 50 -2.74 1.34 -7.47
CA ASN A 50 -2.55 0.53 -8.68
C ASN A 50 -3.18 -0.87 -8.57
N TYR A 51 -3.45 -1.35 -7.34
CA TYR A 51 -4.02 -2.68 -7.12
C TYR A 51 -4.85 -2.75 -5.84
N ASN A 52 -5.62 -3.82 -5.70
CA ASN A 52 -6.43 -4.07 -4.51
C ASN A 52 -5.55 -4.66 -3.40
N THR A 53 -4.99 -3.78 -2.58
CA THR A 53 -4.10 -4.13 -1.48
C THR A 53 -4.77 -5.00 -0.43
N ALA A 54 -6.04 -4.75 -0.10
CA ALA A 54 -6.78 -5.51 0.88
C ALA A 54 -7.02 -6.97 0.44
N ALA A 55 -7.37 -7.20 -0.82
CA ALA A 55 -7.52 -8.55 -1.36
C ALA A 55 -6.20 -9.31 -1.39
N PHE A 56 -5.12 -8.61 -1.73
CA PHE A 56 -3.79 -9.21 -1.75
C PHE A 56 -3.28 -9.53 -0.35
N ALA A 57 -3.49 -8.62 0.62
CA ALA A 57 -3.16 -8.84 2.03
C ALA A 57 -3.85 -10.09 2.60
N LYS A 58 -5.15 -10.26 2.36
CA LYS A 58 -5.89 -11.46 2.78
C LYS A 58 -5.33 -12.74 2.19
N ARG A 59 -4.86 -12.71 0.94
CA ARG A 59 -4.24 -13.88 0.31
C ARG A 59 -2.90 -14.24 0.95
N ILE A 60 -2.07 -13.22 1.24
CA ILE A 60 -0.78 -13.40 1.93
C ILE A 60 -1.03 -13.92 3.33
N GLU A 61 -1.93 -13.30 4.09
CA GLU A 61 -2.27 -13.72 5.45
C GLU A 61 -2.71 -15.18 5.48
N LYS A 62 -3.60 -15.59 4.57
CA LYS A 62 -4.05 -16.98 4.47
C LYS A 62 -2.91 -17.97 4.13
N ALA A 63 -1.94 -17.53 3.32
CA ALA A 63 -0.82 -18.37 2.92
C ALA A 63 0.24 -18.55 4.04
N ILE A 64 0.40 -17.51 4.86
CA ILE A 64 1.44 -17.46 5.90
C ILE A 64 0.93 -18.05 7.22
N PHE A 65 -0.35 -17.89 7.53
CA PHE A 65 -0.94 -18.43 8.75
C PHE A 65 -0.94 -19.97 8.75
N PRO A 66 -0.55 -20.66 9.83
CA PRO A 66 -0.25 -20.17 11.19
C PRO A 66 1.25 -20.11 11.56
N ASN A 67 2.09 -19.57 10.71
CA ASN A 67 3.54 -19.50 10.99
C ASN A 67 3.86 -18.53 12.14
N ASP A 68 4.79 -18.94 13.01
CA ASP A 68 5.25 -18.15 14.16
C ASP A 68 6.46 -17.25 13.87
N LEU A 69 6.66 -16.90 12.62
CA LEU A 69 7.74 -16.00 12.23
C LEU A 69 7.45 -14.56 12.67
N HIS A 70 8.40 -13.92 13.33
CA HIS A 70 8.29 -12.55 13.81
C HIS A 70 8.74 -11.55 12.73
N PHE A 71 7.93 -11.35 11.71
CA PHE A 71 8.16 -10.28 10.73
C PHE A 71 6.86 -9.60 10.32
N LYS A 72 6.97 -8.37 9.86
CA LYS A 72 5.84 -7.54 9.44
C LYS A 72 5.84 -7.36 7.94
N ILE A 73 4.67 -7.52 7.34
CA ILE A 73 4.45 -7.32 5.91
C ILE A 73 3.58 -6.09 5.72
N ALA A 74 3.97 -5.20 4.84
CA ALA A 74 3.19 -4.02 4.49
C ALA A 74 2.97 -3.90 2.99
N LEU A 75 1.74 -3.58 2.60
CA LEU A 75 1.30 -3.48 1.20
C LEU A 75 0.75 -2.09 0.91
N THR A 76 1.43 -1.33 0.08
CA THR A 76 0.93 -0.04 -0.37
C THR A 76 0.60 -0.04 -1.85
N GLY A 77 -0.51 0.59 -2.20
CA GLY A 77 -1.05 0.59 -3.57
C GLY A 77 -0.33 1.50 -4.54
N CYS A 78 0.51 2.43 -4.06
CA CYS A 78 1.21 3.39 -4.90
C CYS A 78 2.51 3.88 -4.25
N ALA A 79 3.30 4.63 -4.99
CA ALA A 79 4.61 5.15 -4.57
C ALA A 79 4.55 6.16 -3.40
N ASN A 80 3.36 6.69 -3.04
CA ASN A 80 3.20 7.58 -1.86
C ASN A 80 3.50 6.88 -0.53
N ASP A 81 3.45 5.55 -0.52
CA ASP A 81 3.84 4.74 0.63
C ASP A 81 3.24 5.20 1.97
N CYS A 82 1.92 5.43 1.99
CA CYS A 82 1.19 6.02 3.13
C CYS A 82 1.34 5.23 4.43
N ILE A 83 1.52 3.93 4.34
CA ILE A 83 1.71 3.04 5.50
C ILE A 83 3.17 2.73 5.79
N LYS A 84 4.09 3.41 5.09
CA LYS A 84 5.54 3.23 5.28
C LYS A 84 6.02 1.80 5.06
N ALA A 85 5.58 1.18 3.97
CA ALA A 85 5.96 -0.19 3.62
C ALA A 85 7.48 -0.39 3.58
N ARG A 86 8.23 0.66 3.21
CA ARG A 86 9.72 0.65 3.21
C ARG A 86 10.35 0.50 4.59
N MET A 87 9.58 0.75 5.66
CA MET A 87 10.04 0.65 7.05
C MET A 87 9.64 -0.67 7.71
N HIS A 88 8.99 -1.57 6.98
CA HIS A 88 8.62 -2.90 7.44
C HIS A 88 9.64 -3.94 6.95
N ASP A 89 9.64 -5.12 7.59
CA ASP A 89 10.57 -6.20 7.23
C ASP A 89 10.36 -6.66 5.78
N PHE A 90 9.10 -6.66 5.32
CA PHE A 90 8.75 -6.94 3.95
C PHE A 90 7.70 -5.94 3.44
N GLY A 91 8.11 -5.09 2.50
CA GLY A 91 7.26 -4.05 1.91
C GLY A 91 6.98 -4.30 0.43
N ILE A 92 5.70 -4.24 0.05
CA ILE A 92 5.28 -4.29 -1.35
C ILE A 92 4.68 -2.94 -1.73
N ILE A 93 5.24 -2.30 -2.73
CA ILE A 93 4.82 -0.99 -3.22
C ILE A 93 4.34 -1.11 -4.66
N GLY A 94 3.07 -0.76 -4.90
CA GLY A 94 2.54 -0.65 -6.25
C GLY A 94 3.16 0.52 -7.00
N MET A 95 3.68 0.26 -8.19
CA MET A 95 4.24 1.29 -9.05
C MET A 95 3.61 1.22 -10.43
N THR A 96 3.46 2.37 -11.07
CA THR A 96 3.06 2.48 -12.47
C THR A 96 4.28 2.83 -13.30
N GLU A 97 4.53 2.07 -14.35
CA GLU A 97 5.55 2.43 -15.32
C GLU A 97 4.90 3.07 -16.54
N PRO A 98 5.09 4.37 -16.75
CA PRO A 98 4.53 5.06 -17.91
C PRO A 98 5.23 4.58 -19.18
N GLN A 99 4.45 4.11 -20.14
CA GLN A 99 4.93 3.77 -21.47
C GLN A 99 4.57 4.89 -22.45
N TYR A 100 5.55 5.35 -23.19
CA TYR A 100 5.38 6.37 -24.22
C TYR A 100 5.52 5.75 -25.60
N ASP A 101 4.47 5.92 -26.41
CA ASP A 101 4.45 5.52 -27.80
C ASP A 101 4.46 6.78 -28.66
N PRO A 102 5.58 7.10 -29.35
CA PRO A 102 5.70 8.30 -30.16
C PRO A 102 4.76 8.32 -31.37
N ASP A 103 4.41 7.15 -31.93
CA ASP A 103 3.56 7.06 -33.13
C ASP A 103 2.08 7.33 -32.81
N ARG A 104 1.67 7.10 -31.58
CA ARG A 104 0.32 7.37 -31.08
C ARG A 104 0.19 8.75 -30.42
N CYS A 105 1.29 9.44 -30.22
CA CYS A 105 1.31 10.72 -29.54
C CYS A 105 0.83 11.85 -30.46
N VAL A 106 -0.24 12.53 -30.05
CA VAL A 106 -0.78 13.72 -30.75
C VAL A 106 -0.23 15.04 -30.17
N SER A 107 0.79 14.99 -29.35
CA SER A 107 1.49 16.15 -28.77
C SER A 107 0.56 17.14 -28.04
N CYS A 108 -0.56 16.68 -27.48
CA CYS A 108 -1.54 17.53 -26.80
C CYS A 108 -1.09 18.09 -25.43
N GLY A 109 0.00 17.56 -24.85
CA GLY A 109 0.55 18.00 -23.58
C GLY A 109 -0.27 17.62 -22.31
N ALA A 110 -1.34 16.84 -22.45
CA ALA A 110 -2.18 16.46 -21.31
C ALA A 110 -1.42 15.69 -20.23
N CYS A 111 -0.52 14.79 -20.63
CA CYS A 111 0.34 14.03 -19.73
C CYS A 111 1.34 14.92 -18.97
N VAL A 112 1.90 15.96 -19.62
CA VAL A 112 2.77 16.94 -18.96
C VAL A 112 1.99 17.71 -17.91
N LYS A 113 0.81 18.25 -18.27
CA LYS A 113 -0.07 18.95 -17.31
C LYS A 113 -0.50 18.07 -16.13
N GLY A 114 -0.72 16.76 -16.39
CA GLY A 114 -1.02 15.80 -15.31
C GLY A 114 0.16 15.62 -14.35
N CYS A 115 1.38 15.54 -14.89
CA CYS A 115 2.59 15.44 -14.09
C CYS A 115 2.87 16.71 -13.28
N ASP A 116 2.65 17.89 -13.85
CA ASP A 116 2.84 19.19 -13.19
C ASP A 116 1.90 19.36 -12.00
N LYS A 117 0.65 18.87 -12.09
CA LYS A 117 -0.31 18.89 -10.97
C LYS A 117 0.20 18.15 -9.74
N LEU A 118 1.06 17.16 -9.93
CA LEU A 118 1.69 16.42 -8.83
C LEU A 118 2.98 17.09 -8.33
N SER A 119 3.34 18.24 -8.89
CA SER A 119 4.57 18.98 -8.56
C SER A 119 5.86 18.17 -8.75
N VAL A 120 5.85 17.21 -9.66
CA VAL A 120 7.00 16.31 -9.89
C VAL A 120 7.88 16.79 -11.05
N ASP A 121 7.31 17.51 -12.02
CA ASP A 121 8.02 18.06 -13.20
C ASP A 121 8.92 17.01 -13.90
N ALA A 122 8.41 15.76 -13.96
CA ALA A 122 9.16 14.64 -14.52
C ALA A 122 8.94 14.45 -16.03
N LEU A 123 7.85 15.02 -16.59
CA LEU A 123 7.54 14.98 -18.02
C LEU A 123 7.67 16.37 -18.62
N LYS A 124 8.39 16.46 -19.72
CA LYS A 124 8.50 17.68 -20.51
C LYS A 124 8.20 17.40 -21.97
N MET A 125 7.69 18.41 -22.66
CA MET A 125 7.55 18.36 -24.11
C MET A 125 8.75 19.03 -24.77
N ASP A 126 9.49 18.28 -25.58
CA ASP A 126 10.58 18.77 -26.38
C ASP A 126 10.35 18.34 -27.84
N ASN A 127 10.41 19.31 -28.78
CA ASN A 127 10.19 19.07 -30.21
C ASN A 127 8.96 18.19 -30.50
N TYR A 128 7.81 18.50 -29.90
CA TYR A 128 6.55 17.74 -30.00
C TYR A 128 6.61 16.28 -29.49
N ARG A 129 7.67 15.91 -28.79
CA ARG A 129 7.82 14.61 -28.16
C ARG A 129 7.87 14.73 -26.64
N ILE A 130 7.43 13.69 -25.95
CA ILE A 130 7.49 13.64 -24.49
C ILE A 130 8.85 13.08 -24.06
N VAL A 131 9.54 13.84 -23.24
CA VAL A 131 10.78 13.42 -22.59
C VAL A 131 10.51 13.20 -21.11
N ARG A 132 10.89 12.03 -20.61
CA ARG A 132 10.73 11.66 -19.19
C ARG A 132 12.08 11.77 -18.48
N ASN A 133 12.08 12.47 -17.36
CA ASN A 133 13.17 12.43 -16.41
C ASN A 133 12.90 11.29 -15.42
N GLU A 134 13.70 10.22 -15.49
CA GLU A 134 13.52 9.02 -14.68
C GLU A 134 13.82 9.26 -13.19
N GLU A 135 14.76 10.14 -12.89
CA GLU A 135 15.14 10.48 -11.51
C GLU A 135 14.03 11.21 -10.75
N LYS A 136 13.28 12.05 -11.49
CA LYS A 136 12.16 12.81 -10.92
C LYS A 136 10.84 12.03 -10.94
N CYS A 137 10.75 10.98 -11.74
CA CYS A 137 9.50 10.25 -11.91
C CYS A 137 9.18 9.39 -10.68
N VAL A 138 8.14 9.75 -9.96
CA VAL A 138 7.64 9.01 -8.78
C VAL A 138 6.73 7.84 -9.12
N ARG A 139 6.56 7.53 -10.41
CA ARG A 139 5.75 6.39 -10.92
C ARG A 139 4.34 6.32 -10.33
N LEU A 140 3.71 7.48 -10.21
CA LEU A 140 2.32 7.62 -9.79
C LEU A 140 1.40 7.68 -11.01
N TRP A 141 0.26 6.99 -10.90
CA TRP A 141 -0.82 7.15 -11.87
C TRP A 141 -1.66 8.37 -11.47
N SER A 142 -1.74 9.36 -12.35
CA SER A 142 -2.68 10.48 -12.24
C SER A 142 -3.24 10.79 -13.63
N MET A 143 -4.34 10.17 -13.97
CA MET A 143 -5.19 10.62 -15.08
C MET A 143 -6.58 10.91 -14.59
#